data_9988fee14aeb807af62e2cebba31857b
#
_entry.id   9988fee14aeb807af62e2cebba31857b
#
_cell.length_a   1.000
_cell.length_b   1.000
_cell.length_c   1.000
_cell.angle_alpha   90.00
_cell.angle_beta   90.00
_cell.angle_gamma   90.00
#
_symmetry.space_group_name_H-M   'P 1'
#
loop_
_entity.id
_entity.type
_entity.pdbx_description
1 polymer ?
#
loop_
_entity_poly.entity_id
_entity_poly.type
_entity_poly.pdbx_seq_one_letter_code
_entity_poly.pdbx_strand_id
1 'polypeptide(L)'
;MKPRLYAIAVAICVVLWAPFGHAQTTPVKALVLYDAPTTGSFQKLSFAYAIMLRNLLGHWNADVDLQPVEQYASGQVEQYDATFYLGGIYDNQVPLTFMGDVFNTQKTVVWFKYNLWQFAWNPNFDFAGRYGFTYSALRGMNAAPTAENPAPGFFDTVDYKGKALVKYYDFQNGTINADPDIGVTTIADPAKATQLVTIRNPKTNEQAPYIVRSGNFWYFADVPFSYIGPRDRYLVICDILHDILNVQHRKQHRAMVRFEDVSALVLPSTMRRLSDFLFNRDIPFSIAVIPFYRDPLGEFNGGTPMEVHLAEATRLKRALKYATARGGKIVMHGYTHQYDAKRNPHSGVSGDDFEFWDIVDNTPVLEDSVEWAGARLDAGLLELKQNGYTPFAWETPHYQSSPNSIRAAVSRFKTTYQRVVYYTDDTPDLSASNPARDFAVGQFFPYVIEKDYYGQRVLPENLGNIEYDISDIDPTSNFNYTWQDLRLNANMGKVVRDGFASFFFHPFWLDPEIGTPGMADFRRLVNAIDALGYRWVDASRVGAPQPAN
;
A
#
# COMPACT_ATOMS: atom_id res chain seq x y z
N MET A 1 9.41 86.34 19.24
CA MET A 1 9.83 84.92 19.04
C MET A 1 8.57 84.07 19.10
N LYS A 2 8.14 83.50 17.98
CA LYS A 2 6.94 82.63 17.89
C LYS A 2 7.41 81.16 17.87
N PRO A 3 6.84 80.24 18.64
CA PRO A 3 7.18 78.84 18.55
C PRO A 3 6.44 78.18 17.37
N ARG A 4 7.19 77.41 16.59
CA ARG A 4 6.64 76.53 15.51
C ARG A 4 6.20 75.20 16.12
N LEU A 5 4.89 74.89 16.00
CA LEU A 5 4.36 73.56 16.26
C LEU A 5 4.65 72.66 15.04
N TYR A 6 5.30 71.51 15.29
CA TYR A 6 5.41 70.43 14.33
C TYR A 6 4.27 69.42 14.61
N ALA A 7 3.37 69.26 13.66
CA ALA A 7 2.40 68.19 13.71
C ALA A 7 3.03 66.89 13.17
N ILE A 8 3.14 65.87 14.01
CA ILE A 8 3.54 64.50 13.61
C ILE A 8 2.28 63.77 13.17
N ALA A 9 2.17 63.48 11.87
CA ALA A 9 1.12 62.60 11.32
C ALA A 9 1.56 61.13 11.54
N VAL A 10 0.89 60.43 12.44
CA VAL A 10 1.05 58.97 12.62
C VAL A 10 0.14 58.29 11.61
N ALA A 11 0.73 57.70 10.56
CA ALA A 11 0.02 56.85 9.64
C ALA A 11 -0.18 55.47 10.29
N ILE A 12 -1.42 55.16 10.67
CA ILE A 12 -1.80 53.81 11.14
C ILE A 12 -2.03 52.95 9.90
N CYS A 13 -1.02 52.08 9.58
CA CYS A 13 -1.21 50.98 8.61
C CYS A 13 -2.08 49.90 9.27
N VAL A 14 -3.37 49.90 8.93
CA VAL A 14 -4.26 48.76 9.23
C VAL A 14 -3.93 47.66 8.24
N VAL A 15 -3.13 46.67 8.69
CA VAL A 15 -2.95 45.43 7.95
C VAL A 15 -4.22 44.60 8.11
N LEU A 16 -5.08 44.64 7.10
CA LEU A 16 -6.20 43.71 6.98
C LEU A 16 -5.63 42.30 6.79
N TRP A 17 -5.57 41.52 7.86
CA TRP A 17 -5.43 40.08 7.77
C TRP A 17 -6.72 39.51 7.14
N ALA A 18 -6.70 39.32 5.83
CA ALA A 18 -7.67 38.43 5.20
C ALA A 18 -7.37 37.02 5.73
N PRO A 19 -8.32 36.30 6.32
CA PRO A 19 -8.13 34.89 6.60
C PRO A 19 -7.95 34.21 5.24
N PHE A 20 -6.82 33.55 5.04
CA PHE A 20 -6.66 32.59 3.96
C PHE A 20 -7.68 31.48 4.22
N GLY A 21 -8.88 31.66 3.69
CA GLY A 21 -9.85 30.58 3.59
C GLY A 21 -9.19 29.49 2.75
N HIS A 22 -8.90 28.35 3.39
CA HIS A 22 -8.65 27.13 2.65
C HIS A 22 -9.93 26.92 1.83
N ALA A 23 -9.84 27.13 0.53
CA ALA A 23 -10.88 26.70 -0.37
C ALA A 23 -11.01 25.18 -0.14
N GLN A 24 -12.11 24.78 0.47
CA GLN A 24 -12.47 23.37 0.61
C GLN A 24 -12.79 22.93 -0.82
N THR A 25 -11.77 22.39 -1.51
CA THR A 25 -11.97 21.80 -2.83
C THR A 25 -12.95 20.65 -2.66
N THR A 26 -14.03 20.68 -3.42
CA THR A 26 -15.01 19.58 -3.45
C THR A 26 -14.23 18.28 -3.70
N PRO A 27 -14.47 17.21 -2.92
CA PRO A 27 -13.82 15.93 -3.16
C PRO A 27 -14.01 15.48 -4.60
N VAL A 28 -12.98 14.92 -5.21
CA VAL A 28 -13.07 14.29 -6.54
C VAL A 28 -14.08 13.16 -6.47
N LYS A 29 -15.05 13.14 -7.37
CA LYS A 29 -15.98 12.01 -7.51
C LYS A 29 -15.47 11.04 -8.57
N ALA A 30 -15.29 9.79 -8.19
CA ALA A 30 -14.80 8.75 -9.08
C ALA A 30 -15.77 7.55 -9.13
N LEU A 31 -16.03 7.06 -10.35
CA LEU A 31 -16.73 5.81 -10.58
C LEU A 31 -15.70 4.75 -10.98
N VAL A 32 -15.70 3.63 -10.28
CA VAL A 32 -14.87 2.47 -10.61
C VAL A 32 -15.79 1.33 -11.05
N LEU A 33 -15.81 1.09 -12.33
CA LEU A 33 -16.53 -0.03 -12.97
C LEU A 33 -15.61 -1.24 -13.05
N TYR A 34 -16.12 -2.42 -12.73
CA TYR A 34 -15.37 -3.66 -12.78
C TYR A 34 -16.19 -4.79 -13.40
N ASP A 35 -15.52 -5.77 -14.02
CA ASP A 35 -16.17 -6.95 -14.55
C ASP A 35 -16.72 -7.82 -13.42
N ALA A 36 -17.98 -8.25 -13.50
CA ALA A 36 -18.63 -9.11 -12.52
C ALA A 36 -19.39 -10.26 -13.21
N PRO A 37 -18.68 -11.20 -13.86
CA PRO A 37 -19.32 -12.34 -14.49
C PRO A 37 -20.00 -13.22 -13.44
N THR A 38 -21.09 -13.85 -13.81
CA THR A 38 -21.90 -14.69 -12.91
C THR A 38 -21.37 -16.12 -12.76
N THR A 39 -20.33 -16.48 -13.51
CA THR A 39 -19.73 -17.82 -13.53
C THR A 39 -18.22 -17.76 -13.64
N GLY A 40 -17.54 -18.83 -13.22
CA GLY A 40 -16.08 -18.95 -13.28
C GLY A 40 -15.39 -18.67 -11.94
N SER A 41 -14.17 -19.17 -11.80
CA SER A 41 -13.39 -19.10 -10.54
C SER A 41 -12.85 -17.70 -10.20
N PHE A 42 -12.99 -16.74 -11.10
CA PHE A 42 -12.44 -15.39 -10.95
C PHE A 42 -13.52 -14.30 -10.90
N GLN A 43 -14.76 -14.68 -10.59
CA GLN A 43 -15.91 -13.76 -10.58
C GLN A 43 -15.66 -12.48 -9.76
N LYS A 44 -14.98 -12.60 -8.60
CA LYS A 44 -14.71 -11.49 -7.69
C LYS A 44 -13.33 -10.85 -7.88
N LEU A 45 -12.51 -11.32 -8.85
CA LEU A 45 -11.14 -10.82 -9.01
C LEU A 45 -11.10 -9.35 -9.42
N SER A 46 -11.94 -8.95 -10.37
CA SER A 46 -12.00 -7.53 -10.79
C SER A 46 -12.53 -6.63 -9.68
N PHE A 47 -13.40 -7.13 -8.81
CA PHE A 47 -13.81 -6.40 -7.60
C PHE A 47 -12.65 -6.22 -6.63
N ALA A 48 -11.79 -7.23 -6.44
CA ALA A 48 -10.57 -7.08 -5.64
C ALA A 48 -9.66 -5.97 -6.19
N TYR A 49 -9.49 -5.89 -7.52
CA TYR A 49 -8.74 -4.80 -8.16
C TYR A 49 -9.45 -3.44 -8.01
N ALA A 50 -10.78 -3.42 -8.03
CA ALA A 50 -11.55 -2.19 -7.78
C ALA A 50 -11.33 -1.67 -6.35
N ILE A 51 -11.26 -2.55 -5.35
CA ILE A 51 -10.90 -2.20 -3.97
C ILE A 51 -9.49 -1.57 -3.94
N MET A 52 -8.51 -2.18 -4.62
CA MET A 52 -7.14 -1.65 -4.65
C MET A 52 -7.05 -0.27 -5.30
N LEU A 53 -7.79 -0.04 -6.39
CA LEU A 53 -7.86 1.29 -7.02
C LEU A 53 -8.56 2.31 -6.12
N ARG A 54 -9.68 1.93 -5.51
CA ARG A 54 -10.37 2.78 -4.53
C ARG A 54 -9.44 3.23 -3.41
N ASN A 55 -8.61 2.31 -2.90
CA ASN A 55 -7.64 2.64 -1.87
C ASN A 55 -6.64 3.69 -2.34
N LEU A 56 -6.10 3.57 -3.56
CA LEU A 56 -5.22 4.60 -4.13
C LEU A 56 -5.93 5.95 -4.26
N LEU A 57 -7.19 5.95 -4.72
CA LEU A 57 -8.01 7.18 -4.81
C LEU A 57 -8.24 7.82 -3.44
N GLY A 58 -8.16 7.05 -2.37
CA GLY A 58 -8.20 7.53 -0.99
C GLY A 58 -7.07 8.49 -0.61
N HIS A 59 -5.98 8.52 -1.38
CA HIS A 59 -4.92 9.52 -1.24
C HIS A 59 -5.43 10.96 -1.47
N TRP A 60 -6.39 11.13 -2.36
CA TRP A 60 -7.06 12.41 -2.65
C TRP A 60 -8.33 12.61 -1.83
N ASN A 61 -8.61 11.71 -0.87
CA ASN A 61 -9.88 11.67 -0.16
C ASN A 61 -11.08 11.70 -1.12
N ALA A 62 -10.96 11.01 -2.24
CA ALA A 62 -11.99 10.97 -3.28
C ALA A 62 -13.25 10.26 -2.77
N ASP A 63 -14.39 10.70 -3.27
CA ASP A 63 -15.67 10.02 -3.12
C ASP A 63 -15.79 8.99 -4.25
N VAL A 64 -15.77 7.69 -3.91
CA VAL A 64 -15.60 6.60 -4.88
C VAL A 64 -16.75 5.62 -4.81
N ASP A 65 -17.46 5.49 -5.92
CA ASP A 65 -18.46 4.43 -6.12
C ASP A 65 -17.84 3.24 -6.87
N LEU A 66 -18.07 2.03 -6.36
CA LEU A 66 -17.70 0.76 -6.98
C LEU A 66 -18.94 0.09 -7.55
N GLN A 67 -18.91 -0.30 -8.84
CA GLN A 67 -20.08 -0.87 -9.51
C GLN A 67 -19.67 -1.88 -10.57
N PRO A 68 -20.39 -3.05 -10.68
CA PRO A 68 -20.29 -3.91 -11.85
C PRO A 68 -20.58 -3.15 -13.15
N VAL A 69 -19.75 -3.36 -14.18
CA VAL A 69 -19.94 -2.69 -15.48
C VAL A 69 -21.26 -3.07 -16.13
N GLU A 70 -21.75 -4.28 -15.86
CA GLU A 70 -23.04 -4.81 -16.33
C GLU A 70 -24.24 -4.01 -15.81
N GLN A 71 -24.05 -3.26 -14.71
CA GLN A 71 -25.08 -2.41 -14.09
C GLN A 71 -24.99 -0.95 -14.51
N TYR A 72 -24.12 -0.62 -15.48
CA TYR A 72 -23.94 0.75 -15.92
C TYR A 72 -25.23 1.36 -16.48
N ALA A 73 -25.60 2.54 -15.98
CA ALA A 73 -26.75 3.30 -16.46
C ALA A 73 -26.31 4.38 -17.47
N SER A 74 -27.10 4.58 -18.51
CA SER A 74 -26.83 5.60 -19.54
C SER A 74 -26.66 7.00 -18.92
N GLY A 75 -25.63 7.72 -19.33
CA GLY A 75 -25.30 9.05 -18.84
C GLY A 75 -24.59 9.07 -17.46
N GLN A 76 -24.34 7.93 -16.86
CA GLN A 76 -23.75 7.87 -15.52
C GLN A 76 -22.34 8.49 -15.48
N VAL A 77 -21.56 8.33 -16.54
CA VAL A 77 -20.20 8.91 -16.65
C VAL A 77 -20.18 10.42 -16.43
N GLU A 78 -21.26 11.14 -16.76
CA GLU A 78 -21.34 12.60 -16.61
C GLU A 78 -21.50 13.06 -15.15
N GLN A 79 -21.83 12.14 -14.23
CA GLN A 79 -22.05 12.43 -12.81
C GLN A 79 -20.74 12.40 -12.01
N TYR A 80 -19.63 11.99 -12.63
CA TYR A 80 -18.31 11.82 -12.01
C TYR A 80 -17.26 12.70 -12.69
N ASP A 81 -16.21 13.00 -11.95
CA ASP A 81 -15.03 13.70 -12.49
C ASP A 81 -14.12 12.75 -13.27
N ALA A 82 -14.07 11.50 -12.83
CA ALA A 82 -13.33 10.42 -13.51
C ALA A 82 -14.08 9.09 -13.41
N THR A 83 -14.11 8.35 -14.51
CA THR A 83 -14.63 6.97 -14.57
C THR A 83 -13.50 6.03 -14.94
N PHE A 84 -13.32 4.99 -14.15
CA PHE A 84 -12.32 3.94 -14.36
C PHE A 84 -13.04 2.64 -14.71
N TYR A 85 -12.63 1.97 -15.78
CA TYR A 85 -13.11 0.63 -16.10
C TYR A 85 -11.98 -0.38 -15.97
N LEU A 86 -12.13 -1.32 -15.05
CA LEU A 86 -11.20 -2.42 -14.81
C LEU A 86 -11.63 -3.65 -15.61
N GLY A 87 -11.13 -3.75 -16.83
CA GLY A 87 -11.24 -4.95 -17.66
C GLY A 87 -10.34 -6.05 -17.11
N GLY A 88 -10.77 -6.72 -16.05
CA GLY A 88 -9.99 -7.76 -15.36
C GLY A 88 -10.35 -9.16 -15.82
N ILE A 89 -11.46 -9.36 -16.56
CA ILE A 89 -11.94 -10.63 -17.07
C ILE A 89 -11.95 -10.59 -18.60
N TYR A 90 -11.26 -11.56 -19.19
CA TYR A 90 -11.21 -11.70 -20.65
C TYR A 90 -12.59 -11.93 -21.23
N ASP A 91 -12.92 -11.15 -22.27
CA ASP A 91 -14.16 -11.22 -23.06
C ASP A 91 -15.46 -11.01 -22.25
N ASN A 92 -15.37 -10.36 -21.08
CA ASN A 92 -16.55 -9.91 -20.37
C ASN A 92 -17.31 -8.88 -21.22
N GLN A 93 -18.64 -8.98 -21.28
CA GLN A 93 -19.46 -8.12 -22.16
C GLN A 93 -19.55 -6.70 -21.60
N VAL A 94 -19.06 -5.75 -22.36
CA VAL A 94 -19.15 -4.32 -22.01
C VAL A 94 -20.43 -3.73 -22.60
N PRO A 95 -21.29 -3.07 -21.79
CA PRO A 95 -22.53 -2.47 -22.29
C PRO A 95 -22.30 -1.44 -23.40
N LEU A 96 -23.07 -1.54 -24.50
CA LEU A 96 -23.03 -0.56 -25.60
C LEU A 96 -23.32 0.87 -25.10
N THR A 97 -24.19 1.00 -24.10
CA THR A 97 -24.50 2.29 -23.48
C THR A 97 -23.26 2.92 -22.85
N PHE A 98 -22.44 2.12 -22.13
CA PHE A 98 -21.18 2.59 -21.57
C PHE A 98 -20.19 3.03 -22.67
N MET A 99 -19.98 2.18 -23.69
CA MET A 99 -19.10 2.54 -24.80
C MET A 99 -19.58 3.81 -25.54
N GLY A 100 -20.90 3.96 -25.72
CA GLY A 100 -21.49 5.14 -26.33
C GLY A 100 -21.27 6.41 -25.50
N ASP A 101 -21.44 6.32 -24.20
CA ASP A 101 -21.19 7.45 -23.29
C ASP A 101 -19.70 7.79 -23.24
N VAL A 102 -18.80 6.79 -23.16
CA VAL A 102 -17.35 6.99 -23.25
C VAL A 102 -16.95 7.68 -24.56
N PHE A 103 -17.55 7.28 -25.68
CA PHE A 103 -17.26 7.90 -26.98
C PHE A 103 -17.63 9.39 -27.03
N ASN A 104 -18.67 9.81 -26.31
CA ASN A 104 -19.21 11.16 -26.37
C ASN A 104 -18.76 12.09 -25.24
N THR A 105 -18.42 11.56 -24.07
CA THR A 105 -18.10 12.36 -22.88
C THR A 105 -16.83 13.21 -23.04
N GLN A 106 -16.79 14.31 -22.28
CA GLN A 106 -15.59 15.11 -22.04
C GLN A 106 -15.01 14.86 -20.63
N LYS A 107 -15.66 14.01 -19.84
CA LYS A 107 -15.14 13.58 -18.53
C LYS A 107 -13.97 12.62 -18.68
N THR A 108 -13.11 12.57 -17.68
CA THR A 108 -11.96 11.64 -17.69
C THR A 108 -12.42 10.19 -17.66
N VAL A 109 -11.91 9.39 -18.60
CA VAL A 109 -12.16 7.95 -18.65
C VAL A 109 -10.83 7.20 -18.70
N VAL A 110 -10.68 6.19 -17.86
CA VAL A 110 -9.51 5.32 -17.80
C VAL A 110 -9.94 3.88 -18.04
N TRP A 111 -9.39 3.27 -19.07
CA TRP A 111 -9.67 1.88 -19.44
C TRP A 111 -8.45 1.00 -19.18
N PHE A 112 -8.62 -0.09 -18.42
CA PHE A 112 -7.56 -1.04 -18.13
C PHE A 112 -7.74 -2.32 -18.92
N LYS A 113 -6.72 -2.74 -19.62
CA LYS A 113 -6.45 -4.03 -20.25
C LYS A 113 -7.55 -4.57 -21.15
N TYR A 114 -8.40 -5.46 -20.60
CA TYR A 114 -9.30 -6.27 -21.40
C TYR A 114 -10.49 -5.50 -21.97
N ASN A 115 -11.09 -6.12 -22.95
CA ASN A 115 -12.37 -5.74 -23.57
C ASN A 115 -12.34 -4.44 -24.40
N LEU A 116 -11.16 -3.77 -24.52
CA LEU A 116 -11.05 -2.57 -25.37
C LEU A 116 -11.37 -2.89 -26.84
N TRP A 117 -11.12 -4.12 -27.30
CA TRP A 117 -11.46 -4.54 -28.66
C TRP A 117 -12.96 -4.46 -28.95
N GLN A 118 -13.86 -4.67 -27.95
CA GLN A 118 -15.29 -4.51 -28.11
C GLN A 118 -15.69 -3.07 -28.43
N PHE A 119 -14.88 -2.10 -28.06
CA PHE A 119 -15.05 -0.70 -28.37
C PHE A 119 -14.25 -0.30 -29.63
N ALA A 120 -12.97 -0.66 -29.69
CA ALA A 120 -12.06 -0.22 -30.75
C ALA A 120 -12.34 -0.84 -32.12
N TRP A 121 -12.91 -2.05 -32.17
CA TRP A 121 -13.28 -2.74 -33.41
C TRP A 121 -14.78 -2.68 -33.71
N ASN A 122 -15.57 -2.02 -32.88
CA ASN A 122 -16.99 -1.89 -33.09
C ASN A 122 -17.27 -0.87 -34.21
N PRO A 123 -17.95 -1.28 -35.30
CA PRO A 123 -18.20 -0.41 -36.46
C PRO A 123 -19.10 0.80 -36.16
N ASN A 124 -19.79 0.79 -35.02
CA ASN A 124 -20.62 1.93 -34.59
C ASN A 124 -19.79 3.10 -34.06
N PHE A 125 -18.50 2.89 -33.79
CA PHE A 125 -17.61 3.92 -33.26
C PHE A 125 -16.39 4.10 -34.18
N ASP A 126 -16.12 5.31 -34.61
CA ASP A 126 -14.84 5.66 -35.23
C ASP A 126 -13.78 5.88 -34.14
N PHE A 127 -13.40 4.76 -33.48
CA PHE A 127 -12.47 4.79 -32.35
C PHE A 127 -11.13 5.40 -32.73
N ALA A 128 -10.52 4.92 -33.81
CA ALA A 128 -9.22 5.39 -34.26
C ALA A 128 -9.27 6.86 -34.69
N GLY A 129 -10.32 7.27 -35.41
CA GLY A 129 -10.51 8.67 -35.80
C GLY A 129 -10.70 9.59 -34.61
N ARG A 130 -11.43 9.17 -33.58
CA ARG A 130 -11.64 9.96 -32.38
C ARG A 130 -10.40 10.02 -31.49
N TYR A 131 -9.82 8.86 -31.16
CA TYR A 131 -8.76 8.77 -30.15
C TYR A 131 -7.33 8.76 -30.72
N GLY A 132 -7.13 8.62 -32.02
CA GLY A 132 -5.81 8.68 -32.65
C GLY A 132 -4.90 7.48 -32.36
N PHE A 133 -5.43 6.37 -31.87
CA PHE A 133 -4.71 5.11 -31.71
C PHE A 133 -5.60 3.91 -32.02
N THR A 134 -4.98 2.77 -32.30
CA THR A 134 -5.68 1.52 -32.60
C THR A 134 -5.33 0.46 -31.57
N TYR A 135 -6.25 -0.48 -31.33
CA TYR A 135 -6.00 -1.70 -30.58
C TYR A 135 -5.62 -2.81 -31.55
N SER A 136 -4.52 -3.50 -31.30
CA SER A 136 -3.98 -4.51 -32.23
C SER A 136 -4.29 -5.95 -31.78
N ALA A 137 -3.92 -6.30 -30.54
CA ALA A 137 -4.03 -7.66 -30.03
C ALA A 137 -3.79 -7.73 -28.53
N LEU A 138 -4.10 -8.87 -27.91
CA LEU A 138 -3.49 -9.31 -26.66
C LEU A 138 -2.16 -10.01 -26.96
N ARG A 139 -1.14 -9.75 -26.17
CA ARG A 139 0.18 -10.38 -26.28
C ARG A 139 0.63 -10.84 -24.89
N GLY A 140 0.87 -12.12 -24.80
CA GLY A 140 1.40 -12.77 -23.61
C GLY A 140 2.87 -13.13 -23.72
N MET A 141 3.25 -14.30 -23.23
CA MET A 141 4.61 -14.83 -23.34
C MET A 141 4.97 -15.20 -24.79
N ASN A 142 6.26 -15.13 -25.12
CA ASN A 142 6.75 -15.51 -26.44
C ASN A 142 6.52 -17.00 -26.75
N ALA A 143 6.54 -17.85 -25.73
CA ALA A 143 6.27 -19.28 -25.79
C ALA A 143 5.67 -19.76 -24.45
N ALA A 144 5.10 -20.96 -24.42
CA ALA A 144 4.69 -21.56 -23.17
C ALA A 144 5.92 -21.82 -22.26
N PRO A 145 5.87 -21.55 -20.94
CA PRO A 145 6.91 -21.91 -20.02
C PRO A 145 7.11 -23.43 -19.95
N THR A 146 8.37 -23.86 -19.81
CA THR A 146 8.73 -25.26 -19.57
C THR A 146 9.70 -25.34 -18.39
N ALA A 147 10.01 -26.54 -17.91
CA ALA A 147 11.00 -26.74 -16.86
C ALA A 147 12.40 -26.23 -17.28
N GLU A 148 12.74 -26.41 -18.57
CA GLU A 148 14.04 -25.96 -19.14
C GLU A 148 14.05 -24.48 -19.48
N ASN A 149 12.88 -23.88 -19.74
CA ASN A 149 12.71 -22.47 -20.04
C ASN A 149 11.53 -21.87 -19.25
N PRO A 150 11.68 -21.68 -17.93
CA PRO A 150 10.60 -21.20 -17.07
C PRO A 150 10.23 -19.73 -17.33
N ALA A 151 11.10 -18.98 -18.00
CA ALA A 151 10.89 -17.57 -18.33
C ALA A 151 11.11 -17.33 -19.82
N PRO A 152 10.17 -17.74 -20.71
CA PRO A 152 10.38 -17.69 -22.17
C PRO A 152 10.44 -16.27 -22.75
N GLY A 153 10.14 -15.27 -21.95
CA GLY A 153 10.13 -13.85 -22.31
C GLY A 153 8.75 -13.34 -22.62
N PHE A 154 8.47 -12.13 -22.13
CA PHE A 154 7.25 -11.40 -22.37
C PHE A 154 7.48 -9.92 -22.04
N PHE A 155 6.43 -9.08 -22.12
CA PHE A 155 6.49 -7.68 -21.73
C PHE A 155 6.50 -7.55 -20.20
N ASP A 156 7.68 -7.45 -19.60
CA ASP A 156 7.89 -7.47 -18.14
C ASP A 156 8.57 -6.22 -17.59
N THR A 157 8.95 -5.28 -18.44
CA THR A 157 9.69 -4.09 -18.01
C THR A 157 8.99 -2.82 -18.47
N VAL A 158 8.56 -2.02 -17.51
CA VAL A 158 7.92 -0.72 -17.72
C VAL A 158 8.92 0.40 -17.48
N ASP A 159 9.21 1.19 -18.51
CA ASP A 159 10.13 2.31 -18.43
C ASP A 159 9.37 3.60 -18.07
N TYR A 160 9.65 4.14 -16.88
CA TYR A 160 8.99 5.34 -16.36
C TYR A 160 9.94 6.24 -15.59
N LYS A 161 9.99 7.54 -15.93
CA LYS A 161 10.85 8.55 -15.28
C LYS A 161 12.31 8.09 -15.11
N GLY A 162 12.86 7.42 -16.11
CA GLY A 162 14.24 6.92 -16.10
C GLY A 162 14.47 5.70 -15.21
N LYS A 163 13.44 5.01 -14.79
CA LYS A 163 13.49 3.75 -14.06
C LYS A 163 12.86 2.63 -14.89
N ALA A 164 13.43 1.44 -14.79
CA ALA A 164 12.87 0.20 -15.30
C ALA A 164 12.13 -0.49 -14.15
N LEU A 165 10.81 -0.50 -14.19
CA LEU A 165 9.93 -1.11 -13.20
C LEU A 165 9.47 -2.47 -13.69
N VAL A 166 9.40 -3.44 -12.80
CA VAL A 166 9.07 -4.81 -13.17
C VAL A 166 7.56 -5.00 -13.24
N LYS A 167 7.09 -5.73 -14.26
CA LYS A 167 5.79 -6.38 -14.22
C LYS A 167 6.03 -7.80 -13.74
N TYR A 168 5.79 -8.07 -12.46
CA TYR A 168 6.06 -9.37 -11.87
C TYR A 168 5.22 -10.49 -12.49
N TYR A 169 5.81 -11.64 -12.58
CA TYR A 169 5.15 -12.91 -12.76
C TYR A 169 5.91 -13.99 -11.99
N ASP A 170 5.25 -15.08 -11.71
CA ASP A 170 5.85 -16.24 -11.10
C ASP A 170 5.43 -17.49 -11.87
N PHE A 171 6.41 -18.40 -12.07
CA PHE A 171 6.17 -19.68 -12.69
C PHE A 171 6.64 -20.78 -11.75
N GLN A 172 5.68 -21.45 -11.12
CA GLN A 172 5.94 -22.57 -10.22
C GLN A 172 5.11 -23.78 -10.64
N ASN A 173 5.73 -24.96 -10.67
CA ASN A 173 5.07 -26.23 -10.97
C ASN A 173 4.20 -26.21 -12.25
N GLY A 174 4.66 -25.54 -13.30
CA GLY A 174 3.95 -25.43 -14.55
C GLY A 174 2.82 -24.38 -14.56
N THR A 175 2.65 -23.61 -13.49
CA THR A 175 1.59 -22.60 -13.36
C THR A 175 2.18 -21.20 -13.34
N ILE A 176 1.50 -20.28 -14.02
CA ILE A 176 1.79 -18.83 -13.98
C ILE A 176 0.84 -18.21 -12.97
N ASN A 177 1.40 -17.55 -11.94
CA ASN A 177 0.64 -16.94 -10.85
C ASN A 177 0.23 -15.49 -11.13
N ALA A 178 0.83 -14.85 -12.14
CA ALA A 178 0.46 -13.50 -12.57
C ALA A 178 0.11 -13.50 -14.06
N ASP A 179 -0.88 -12.68 -14.42
CA ASP A 179 -1.33 -12.56 -15.81
C ASP A 179 -0.25 -11.85 -16.66
N PRO A 180 0.38 -12.55 -17.63
CA PRO A 180 1.42 -11.99 -18.46
C PRO A 180 0.90 -11.09 -19.59
N ASP A 181 -0.40 -11.17 -19.92
CA ASP A 181 -0.96 -10.52 -21.10
C ASP A 181 -0.99 -9.00 -20.98
N ILE A 182 -0.72 -8.34 -22.08
CA ILE A 182 -0.93 -6.90 -22.28
C ILE A 182 -1.79 -6.66 -23.52
N GLY A 183 -2.58 -5.59 -23.50
CA GLY A 183 -3.25 -5.08 -24.69
C GLY A 183 -2.31 -4.19 -25.51
N VAL A 184 -1.97 -4.62 -26.71
CA VAL A 184 -1.07 -3.89 -27.60
C VAL A 184 -1.84 -2.86 -28.42
N THR A 185 -1.38 -1.62 -28.38
CA THR A 185 -1.93 -0.50 -29.15
C THR A 185 -0.87 0.13 -30.04
N THR A 186 -1.32 0.88 -31.05
CA THR A 186 -0.45 1.64 -31.97
C THR A 186 -0.96 3.06 -32.11
N ILE A 187 -0.08 4.05 -31.94
CA ILE A 187 -0.42 5.45 -32.18
C ILE A 187 -0.59 5.66 -33.69
N ALA A 188 -1.80 6.01 -34.11
CA ALA A 188 -2.13 6.28 -35.52
C ALA A 188 -2.06 7.77 -35.83
N ASP A 189 -2.40 8.63 -34.87
CA ASP A 189 -2.37 10.09 -35.00
C ASP A 189 -1.68 10.72 -33.79
N PRO A 190 -0.40 11.11 -33.90
CA PRO A 190 0.33 11.72 -32.77
C PRO A 190 -0.20 13.11 -32.35
N ALA A 191 -1.06 13.73 -33.14
CA ALA A 191 -1.72 14.98 -32.74
C ALA A 191 -2.87 14.75 -31.76
N LYS A 192 -3.42 13.53 -31.72
CA LYS A 192 -4.53 13.14 -30.83
C LYS A 192 -4.10 12.27 -29.67
N ALA A 193 -3.16 11.35 -29.88
CA ALA A 193 -2.74 10.37 -28.90
C ALA A 193 -1.24 10.47 -28.58
N THR A 194 -0.92 10.28 -27.30
CA THR A 194 0.46 10.27 -26.81
C THR A 194 0.72 8.99 -26.02
N GLN A 195 1.81 8.30 -26.35
CA GLN A 195 2.36 7.26 -25.50
C GLN A 195 3.10 7.91 -24.33
N LEU A 196 2.58 7.74 -23.12
CA LEU A 196 3.16 8.32 -21.92
C LEU A 196 4.18 7.40 -21.25
N VAL A 197 3.97 6.09 -21.34
CA VAL A 197 4.78 5.06 -20.70
C VAL A 197 4.98 3.91 -21.69
N THR A 198 6.18 3.35 -21.69
CA THR A 198 6.55 2.22 -22.55
C THR A 198 6.65 0.95 -21.72
N ILE A 199 6.20 -0.18 -22.28
CA ILE A 199 6.53 -1.52 -21.79
C ILE A 199 7.36 -2.24 -22.84
N ARG A 200 8.33 -3.02 -22.41
CA ARG A 200 9.21 -3.77 -23.31
C ARG A 200 9.40 -5.21 -22.89
N ASN A 201 9.66 -6.03 -23.89
CA ASN A 201 10.12 -7.40 -23.73
C ASN A 201 11.66 -7.40 -23.82
N PRO A 202 12.39 -7.62 -22.71
CA PRO A 202 13.85 -7.51 -22.73
C PRO A 202 14.54 -8.63 -23.53
N LYS A 203 13.85 -9.75 -23.81
CA LYS A 203 14.41 -10.85 -24.61
C LYS A 203 14.35 -10.60 -26.12
N THR A 204 13.31 -9.90 -26.59
CA THR A 204 13.12 -9.60 -28.01
C THR A 204 13.44 -8.17 -28.39
N ASN A 205 13.62 -7.28 -27.39
CA ASN A 205 13.68 -5.82 -27.54
C ASN A 205 12.41 -5.19 -28.13
N GLU A 206 11.32 -5.93 -28.23
CA GLU A 206 10.03 -5.41 -28.66
C GLU A 206 9.49 -4.43 -27.62
N GLN A 207 8.88 -3.35 -28.09
CA GLN A 207 8.29 -2.30 -27.26
C GLN A 207 6.84 -2.08 -27.66
N ALA A 208 6.02 -1.72 -26.65
CA ALA A 208 4.63 -1.34 -26.86
C ALA A 208 4.25 -0.17 -25.94
N PRO A 209 3.23 0.62 -26.28
CA PRO A 209 2.65 1.58 -25.36
C PRO A 209 2.08 0.86 -24.13
N TYR A 210 2.55 1.26 -22.94
CA TYR A 210 1.97 0.79 -21.67
C TYR A 210 0.82 1.68 -21.23
N ILE A 211 0.99 3.01 -21.35
CA ILE A 211 -0.07 3.98 -21.11
C ILE A 211 -0.17 4.90 -22.30
N VAL A 212 -1.36 4.97 -22.89
CA VAL A 212 -1.74 5.90 -23.94
C VAL A 212 -2.74 6.90 -23.38
N ARG A 213 -2.53 8.19 -23.67
CA ARG A 213 -3.50 9.25 -23.41
C ARG A 213 -3.97 9.87 -24.72
N SER A 214 -5.28 10.00 -24.85
CA SER A 214 -5.92 10.74 -25.94
C SER A 214 -6.97 11.70 -25.37
N GLY A 215 -6.61 12.98 -25.22
CA GLY A 215 -7.48 13.95 -24.56
C GLY A 215 -7.85 13.54 -23.13
N ASN A 216 -9.12 13.26 -22.93
CA ASN A 216 -9.70 12.79 -21.67
C ASN A 216 -9.72 11.26 -21.51
N PHE A 217 -9.34 10.50 -22.55
CA PHE A 217 -9.31 9.04 -22.56
C PHE A 217 -7.91 8.51 -22.28
N TRP A 218 -7.80 7.55 -21.34
CA TRP A 218 -6.56 6.90 -20.94
C TRP A 218 -6.70 5.40 -21.11
N TYR A 219 -5.70 4.76 -21.70
CA TYR A 219 -5.63 3.32 -21.80
C TYR A 219 -4.38 2.77 -21.13
N PHE A 220 -4.56 1.77 -20.26
CA PHE A 220 -3.50 0.99 -19.66
C PHE A 220 -3.44 -0.40 -20.27
N ALA A 221 -2.27 -0.82 -20.70
CA ALA A 221 -2.07 -2.09 -21.39
C ALA A 221 -2.32 -3.32 -20.51
N ASP A 222 -2.23 -3.18 -19.17
CA ASP A 222 -2.58 -4.22 -18.21
C ASP A 222 -3.41 -3.68 -17.03
N VAL A 223 -3.79 -4.59 -16.11
CA VAL A 223 -4.31 -4.22 -14.79
C VAL A 223 -3.13 -4.20 -13.81
N PRO A 224 -2.67 -3.02 -13.32
CA PRO A 224 -1.45 -2.91 -12.54
C PRO A 224 -1.57 -3.44 -11.10
N PHE A 225 -2.65 -4.16 -10.77
CA PHE A 225 -2.94 -4.73 -9.46
C PHE A 225 -2.80 -6.25 -9.40
N SER A 226 -2.59 -6.93 -10.54
CA SER A 226 -2.55 -8.39 -10.60
C SER A 226 -1.40 -9.00 -9.78
N TYR A 227 -0.32 -8.29 -9.61
CA TYR A 227 0.78 -8.59 -8.72
C TYR A 227 1.53 -7.30 -8.43
N ILE A 228 1.73 -6.96 -7.18
CA ILE A 228 2.37 -5.70 -6.80
C ILE A 228 3.61 -5.93 -5.95
N GLY A 229 4.59 -5.04 -6.09
CA GLY A 229 5.80 -5.04 -5.30
C GLY A 229 6.47 -3.66 -5.30
N PRO A 230 7.45 -3.43 -4.43
CA PRO A 230 8.06 -2.13 -4.25
C PRO A 230 8.91 -1.64 -5.43
N ARG A 231 9.12 -2.48 -6.45
CA ARG A 231 9.87 -2.19 -7.69
C ARG A 231 9.00 -2.35 -8.94
N ASP A 232 7.71 -2.48 -8.74
CA ASP A 232 6.73 -2.88 -9.74
C ASP A 232 6.10 -1.67 -10.44
N ARG A 233 5.52 -1.93 -11.63
CA ARG A 233 4.73 -0.95 -12.40
C ARG A 233 3.52 -0.38 -11.64
N TYR A 234 3.13 -1.00 -10.53
CA TYR A 234 2.16 -0.42 -9.60
C TYR A 234 2.53 1.00 -9.15
N LEU A 235 3.84 1.30 -9.04
CA LEU A 235 4.29 2.67 -8.72
C LEU A 235 3.95 3.68 -9.82
N VAL A 236 3.75 3.24 -11.07
CA VAL A 236 3.34 4.12 -12.17
C VAL A 236 1.92 4.61 -11.97
N ILE A 237 0.96 3.71 -11.67
CA ILE A 237 -0.42 4.14 -11.41
C ILE A 237 -0.49 5.02 -10.16
N CYS A 238 0.28 4.72 -9.12
CA CYS A 238 0.35 5.57 -7.92
C CYS A 238 0.77 7.00 -8.23
N ASP A 239 1.68 7.21 -9.18
CA ASP A 239 2.10 8.55 -9.57
C ASP A 239 1.16 9.21 -10.58
N ILE A 240 0.73 8.47 -11.61
CA ILE A 240 0.02 9.06 -12.75
C ILE A 240 -1.44 9.42 -12.42
N LEU A 241 -1.99 8.88 -11.33
CA LEU A 241 -3.30 9.29 -10.81
C LEU A 241 -3.37 10.80 -10.53
N HIS A 242 -2.26 11.45 -10.16
CA HIS A 242 -2.21 12.91 -10.04
C HIS A 242 -2.57 13.63 -11.36
N ASP A 243 -2.12 13.07 -12.48
CA ASP A 243 -2.36 13.64 -13.81
C ASP A 243 -3.75 13.27 -14.34
N ILE A 244 -4.21 12.04 -14.05
CA ILE A 244 -5.57 11.56 -14.40
C ILE A 244 -6.64 12.40 -13.69
N LEU A 245 -6.48 12.62 -12.39
CA LEU A 245 -7.42 13.39 -11.57
C LEU A 245 -7.24 14.91 -11.69
N ASN A 246 -6.15 15.35 -12.35
CA ASN A 246 -5.75 16.74 -12.45
C ASN A 246 -5.63 17.44 -11.08
N VAL A 247 -5.21 16.69 -10.05
CA VAL A 247 -4.97 17.17 -8.69
C VAL A 247 -3.51 16.92 -8.33
N GLN A 248 -2.73 17.98 -8.32
CA GLN A 248 -1.29 17.91 -8.09
C GLN A 248 -0.97 18.07 -6.61
N HIS A 249 -0.16 17.18 -6.07
CA HIS A 249 0.43 17.34 -4.75
C HIS A 249 1.86 17.87 -4.85
N ARG A 250 2.31 18.52 -3.78
CA ARG A 250 3.66 19.05 -3.69
C ARG A 250 4.68 17.91 -3.82
N LYS A 251 5.59 18.03 -4.78
CA LYS A 251 6.67 17.06 -4.94
C LYS A 251 7.57 17.05 -3.73
N GLN A 252 7.61 15.94 -3.00
CA GLN A 252 8.41 15.76 -1.80
C GLN A 252 8.65 14.27 -1.54
N HIS A 253 9.85 13.92 -1.11
CA HIS A 253 10.17 12.58 -0.69
C HIS A 253 10.47 12.57 0.81
N ARG A 254 9.67 11.84 1.57
CA ARG A 254 9.72 11.75 3.03
C ARG A 254 10.11 10.34 3.47
N ALA A 255 10.76 10.21 4.61
CA ALA A 255 11.13 8.92 5.17
C ALA A 255 10.57 8.76 6.59
N MET A 256 10.23 7.52 6.94
CA MET A 256 9.81 7.12 8.29
C MET A 256 10.46 5.81 8.67
N VAL A 257 10.68 5.61 9.97
CA VAL A 257 11.19 4.35 10.52
C VAL A 257 10.41 3.94 11.76
N ARG A 258 10.14 2.64 11.87
CA ARG A 258 9.46 2.01 13.00
C ARG A 258 10.29 0.83 13.50
N PHE A 259 10.36 0.65 14.83
CA PHE A 259 10.80 -0.58 15.46
C PHE A 259 9.58 -1.45 15.71
N GLU A 260 9.66 -2.73 15.35
CA GLU A 260 8.53 -3.66 15.36
C GLU A 260 8.79 -4.81 16.35
N ASP A 261 7.76 -5.52 16.75
CA ASP A 261 7.79 -6.64 17.72
C ASP A 261 8.43 -6.28 19.06
N VAL A 262 8.17 -5.05 19.53
CA VAL A 262 8.73 -4.60 20.80
C VAL A 262 7.88 -5.10 21.95
N SER A 263 8.28 -6.24 22.52
CA SER A 263 7.59 -7.00 23.58
C SER A 263 8.37 -7.03 24.89
N ALA A 264 7.85 -7.79 25.86
CA ALA A 264 8.51 -8.00 27.17
C ALA A 264 9.92 -8.60 27.07
N LEU A 265 10.24 -9.29 25.96
CA LEU A 265 11.56 -9.89 25.73
C LEU A 265 12.62 -8.90 25.25
N VAL A 266 12.22 -7.71 24.79
CA VAL A 266 13.18 -6.74 24.21
C VAL A 266 14.34 -6.44 25.16
N LEU A 267 15.56 -6.45 24.64
CA LEU A 267 16.76 -6.05 25.39
C LEU A 267 16.83 -4.52 25.49
N PRO A 268 16.85 -3.94 26.70
CA PRO A 268 16.97 -2.48 26.87
C PRO A 268 18.24 -1.89 26.24
N SER A 269 19.33 -2.65 26.16
CA SER A 269 20.58 -2.27 25.51
C SER A 269 20.41 -2.07 24.00
N THR A 270 19.65 -2.93 23.35
CA THR A 270 19.33 -2.86 21.93
C THR A 270 18.51 -1.61 21.60
N MET A 271 17.42 -1.41 22.33
CA MET A 271 16.58 -0.21 22.16
C MET A 271 17.36 1.08 22.43
N ARG A 272 18.28 1.07 23.40
CA ARG A 272 19.17 2.21 23.66
C ARG A 272 20.04 2.52 22.45
N ARG A 273 20.74 1.52 21.90
CA ARG A 273 21.64 1.69 20.74
C ARG A 273 20.91 2.25 19.52
N LEU A 274 19.72 1.72 19.22
CA LEU A 274 18.88 2.18 18.11
C LEU A 274 18.36 3.61 18.35
N SER A 275 17.81 3.88 19.53
CA SER A 275 17.27 5.19 19.88
C SER A 275 18.34 6.28 19.90
N ASP A 276 19.53 6.00 20.47
CA ASP A 276 20.64 6.96 20.50
C ASP A 276 21.12 7.29 19.09
N PHE A 277 21.21 6.28 18.21
CA PHE A 277 21.63 6.49 16.83
C PHE A 277 20.69 7.42 16.07
N LEU A 278 19.37 7.23 16.20
CA LEU A 278 18.38 8.07 15.54
C LEU A 278 18.28 9.45 16.17
N PHE A 279 18.24 9.52 17.50
CA PHE A 279 18.17 10.78 18.26
C PHE A 279 19.35 11.72 17.95
N ASN A 280 20.57 11.19 17.92
CA ASN A 280 21.78 11.96 17.62
C ASN A 280 21.85 12.46 16.16
N ARG A 281 20.91 12.05 15.31
CA ARG A 281 20.77 12.48 13.91
C ARG A 281 19.48 13.25 13.65
N ASP A 282 18.75 13.60 14.71
CA ASP A 282 17.45 14.26 14.63
C ASP A 282 16.42 13.48 13.77
N ILE A 283 16.51 12.13 13.77
CA ILE A 283 15.61 11.25 13.03
C ILE A 283 14.47 10.81 13.95
N PRO A 284 13.21 11.22 13.69
CA PRO A 284 12.03 10.73 14.39
C PRO A 284 11.80 9.24 14.12
N PHE A 285 11.26 8.53 15.11
CA PHE A 285 10.96 7.11 14.97
C PHE A 285 9.72 6.69 15.76
N SER A 286 9.16 5.55 15.37
CA SER A 286 8.00 4.93 16.03
C SER A 286 8.40 3.58 16.63
N ILE A 287 7.59 3.09 17.56
CA ILE A 287 7.81 1.83 18.28
C ILE A 287 6.48 1.09 18.31
N ALA A 288 6.40 -0.02 17.62
CA ALA A 288 5.25 -0.93 17.61
C ALA A 288 5.38 -1.87 18.82
N VAL A 289 4.47 -1.70 19.76
CA VAL A 289 4.54 -2.32 21.10
C VAL A 289 3.44 -3.37 21.23
N ILE A 290 3.84 -4.56 21.68
CA ILE A 290 2.95 -5.63 22.13
C ILE A 290 2.78 -5.48 23.65
N PRO A 291 1.61 -5.02 24.15
CA PRO A 291 1.44 -4.70 25.57
C PRO A 291 1.39 -5.91 26.49
N PHE A 292 0.85 -7.03 25.99
CA PHE A 292 0.74 -8.28 26.73
C PHE A 292 1.45 -9.39 25.95
N TYR A 293 2.66 -9.72 26.37
CA TYR A 293 3.45 -10.76 25.76
C TYR A 293 2.94 -12.14 26.15
N ARG A 294 2.74 -13.00 25.14
CA ARG A 294 2.38 -14.42 25.33
C ARG A 294 3.36 -15.31 24.55
N ASP A 295 3.79 -16.36 25.21
CA ASP A 295 4.56 -17.47 24.64
C ASP A 295 3.86 -18.78 25.02
N PRO A 296 2.80 -19.16 24.29
CA PRO A 296 1.95 -20.29 24.69
C PRO A 296 2.64 -21.64 24.54
N LEU A 297 3.72 -21.74 23.77
CA LEU A 297 4.50 -22.97 23.60
C LEU A 297 5.78 -22.98 24.45
N GLY A 298 6.13 -21.85 25.08
CA GLY A 298 7.34 -21.74 25.91
C GLY A 298 8.64 -21.77 25.10
N GLU A 299 8.63 -21.39 23.84
CA GLU A 299 9.81 -21.42 22.95
C GLU A 299 10.99 -20.61 23.53
N PHE A 300 10.68 -19.49 24.18
CA PHE A 300 11.67 -18.61 24.79
C PHE A 300 11.78 -18.79 26.31
N ASN A 301 11.18 -19.85 26.86
CA ASN A 301 11.15 -20.14 28.30
C ASN A 301 11.34 -21.64 28.63
N GLY A 302 12.18 -22.32 27.87
CA GLY A 302 12.54 -23.72 28.11
C GLY A 302 11.35 -24.70 28.05
N GLY A 303 10.39 -24.46 27.17
CA GLY A 303 9.18 -25.27 26.98
C GLY A 303 8.06 -24.99 27.97
N THR A 304 8.21 -23.96 28.82
CA THR A 304 7.16 -23.58 29.79
C THR A 304 6.41 -22.35 29.27
N PRO A 305 5.08 -22.42 29.07
CA PRO A 305 4.28 -21.25 28.66
C PRO A 305 4.52 -20.03 29.55
N MET A 306 4.58 -18.86 28.92
CA MET A 306 4.85 -17.61 29.62
C MET A 306 3.87 -16.52 29.19
N GLU A 307 3.41 -15.74 30.15
CA GLU A 307 2.58 -14.55 29.96
C GLU A 307 3.15 -13.39 30.79
N VAL A 308 3.34 -12.22 30.16
CA VAL A 308 3.94 -11.06 30.83
C VAL A 308 3.20 -9.78 30.43
N HIS A 309 2.43 -9.25 31.34
CA HIS A 309 1.78 -7.94 31.18
C HIS A 309 2.80 -6.78 31.22
N LEU A 310 2.50 -5.67 30.52
CA LEU A 310 3.38 -4.49 30.48
C LEU A 310 3.70 -3.97 31.87
N ALA A 311 2.75 -4.04 32.82
CA ALA A 311 2.98 -3.65 34.21
C ALA A 311 4.14 -4.40 34.86
N GLU A 312 4.35 -5.67 34.51
CA GLU A 312 5.37 -6.58 35.04
C GLU A 312 6.63 -6.61 34.15
N ALA A 313 6.52 -6.21 32.88
CA ALA A 313 7.57 -6.25 31.87
C ALA A 313 8.68 -5.21 32.14
N THR A 314 9.52 -5.47 33.15
CA THR A 314 10.57 -4.52 33.59
C THR A 314 11.53 -4.13 32.47
N ARG A 315 11.91 -5.09 31.61
CA ARG A 315 12.79 -4.82 30.44
C ARG A 315 12.11 -3.85 29.47
N LEU A 316 10.88 -4.16 29.06
CA LEU A 316 10.10 -3.35 28.14
C LEU A 316 9.86 -1.94 28.69
N LYS A 317 9.42 -1.80 29.96
CA LYS A 317 9.24 -0.48 30.58
C LYS A 317 10.51 0.36 30.56
N ARG A 318 11.68 -0.25 30.82
CA ARG A 318 12.97 0.43 30.76
C ARG A 318 13.32 0.87 29.33
N ALA A 319 13.07 0.00 28.35
CA ALA A 319 13.30 0.28 26.94
C ALA A 319 12.39 1.42 26.42
N LEU A 320 11.09 1.34 26.70
CA LEU A 320 10.11 2.34 26.28
C LEU A 320 10.38 3.71 26.93
N LYS A 321 10.63 3.75 28.25
CA LYS A 321 10.96 4.99 28.94
C LYS A 321 12.19 5.69 28.31
N TYR A 322 13.20 4.92 27.96
CA TYR A 322 14.41 5.45 27.33
C TYR A 322 14.15 5.97 25.91
N ALA A 323 13.46 5.19 25.09
CA ALA A 323 13.20 5.51 23.69
C ALA A 323 12.20 6.68 23.53
N THR A 324 11.15 6.73 24.36
CA THR A 324 10.17 7.83 24.32
C THR A 324 10.78 9.15 24.80
N ALA A 325 11.71 9.14 25.77
CA ALA A 325 12.47 10.31 26.18
C ALA A 325 13.36 10.86 25.02
N ARG A 326 13.61 10.05 23.98
CA ARG A 326 14.33 10.43 22.75
C ARG A 326 13.42 10.68 21.55
N GLY A 327 12.13 10.89 21.80
CA GLY A 327 11.16 11.24 20.76
C GLY A 327 10.46 10.06 20.11
N GLY A 328 10.74 8.81 20.53
CA GLY A 328 10.03 7.61 20.04
C GLY A 328 8.51 7.70 20.28
N LYS A 329 7.72 7.39 19.28
CA LYS A 329 6.24 7.44 19.30
C LYS A 329 5.66 6.04 19.32
N ILE A 330 4.67 5.80 20.19
CA ILE A 330 4.08 4.48 20.37
C ILE A 330 3.04 4.21 19.28
N VAL A 331 3.15 3.04 18.67
CA VAL A 331 2.13 2.38 17.86
C VAL A 331 1.69 1.13 18.64
N MET A 332 0.41 0.82 18.69
CA MET A 332 -0.07 -0.41 19.30
C MET A 332 -0.02 -1.54 18.27
N HIS A 333 0.72 -2.60 18.59
CA HIS A 333 0.94 -3.75 17.70
C HIS A 333 0.26 -5.00 18.27
N GLY A 334 -1.03 -5.13 17.97
CA GLY A 334 -1.85 -6.12 18.66
C GLY A 334 -2.06 -5.81 20.14
N TYR A 335 -2.73 -6.70 20.82
CA TYR A 335 -2.75 -6.79 22.29
C TYR A 335 -1.78 -7.88 22.77
N THR A 336 -1.91 -9.07 22.21
CA THR A 336 -1.10 -10.24 22.60
C THR A 336 -0.19 -10.75 21.49
N HIS A 337 -0.40 -10.34 20.25
CA HIS A 337 0.24 -10.89 19.05
C HIS A 337 -0.08 -12.38 18.80
N GLN A 338 -0.93 -12.98 19.62
CA GLN A 338 -1.31 -14.40 19.59
C GLN A 338 -2.82 -14.55 19.65
N TYR A 339 -3.38 -15.47 18.87
CA TYR A 339 -4.77 -15.89 18.99
C TYR A 339 -4.89 -17.07 19.96
N ASP A 340 -4.20 -18.18 19.66
CA ASP A 340 -4.23 -19.37 20.50
C ASP A 340 -2.82 -20.01 20.68
N ALA A 341 -2.76 -21.30 20.95
CA ALA A 341 -1.52 -22.05 21.15
C ALA A 341 -1.17 -23.01 19.99
N LYS A 342 -1.91 -22.96 18.87
CA LYS A 342 -1.54 -23.74 17.67
C LYS A 342 -0.21 -23.24 17.13
N ARG A 343 0.64 -24.16 16.67
CA ARG A 343 1.92 -23.77 16.07
C ARG A 343 1.68 -23.19 14.67
N ASN A 344 2.27 -22.02 14.44
CA ASN A 344 2.27 -21.41 13.09
C ASN A 344 2.96 -22.33 12.08
N PRO A 345 2.30 -22.72 10.98
CA PRO A 345 2.87 -23.64 9.99
C PRO A 345 3.99 -23.00 9.15
N HIS A 346 4.14 -21.68 9.18
CA HIS A 346 5.09 -20.95 8.34
C HIS A 346 6.35 -20.54 9.10
N SER A 347 6.21 -19.97 10.30
CA SER A 347 7.36 -19.47 11.06
C SER A 347 7.79 -20.39 12.20
N GLY A 348 6.94 -21.30 12.65
CA GLY A 348 7.26 -22.20 13.75
C GLY A 348 7.51 -21.52 15.12
N VAL A 349 7.30 -20.22 15.25
CA VAL A 349 7.48 -19.46 16.51
C VAL A 349 6.45 -19.84 17.57
N SER A 350 6.49 -19.20 18.72
CA SER A 350 5.60 -19.53 19.82
C SER A 350 4.12 -19.30 19.46
N GLY A 351 3.33 -20.37 19.46
CA GLY A 351 1.92 -20.32 19.10
C GLY A 351 1.68 -20.05 17.63
N ASP A 352 0.53 -19.46 17.32
CA ASP A 352 0.13 -19.10 15.97
C ASP A 352 0.75 -17.78 15.48
N ASP A 353 1.17 -16.94 16.41
CA ASP A 353 1.80 -15.65 16.14
C ASP A 353 0.94 -14.68 15.29
N PHE A 354 -0.35 -14.95 15.21
CA PHE A 354 -1.37 -14.12 14.56
C PHE A 354 -2.51 -13.88 15.56
N GLU A 355 -2.91 -12.64 15.76
CA GLU A 355 -3.91 -12.32 16.78
C GLU A 355 -5.34 -12.27 16.24
N PHE A 356 -5.50 -11.86 14.98
CA PHE A 356 -6.80 -11.55 14.37
C PHE A 356 -7.11 -12.41 13.14
N TRP A 357 -6.38 -13.53 13.01
CA TRP A 357 -6.52 -14.47 11.90
C TRP A 357 -6.08 -15.87 12.33
N ASP A 358 -6.85 -16.89 12.00
CA ASP A 358 -6.39 -18.29 12.16
C ASP A 358 -5.48 -18.64 10.96
N ILE A 359 -4.18 -18.60 11.19
CA ILE A 359 -3.19 -18.85 10.14
C ILE A 359 -3.10 -20.32 9.74
N VAL A 360 -3.52 -21.23 10.63
CA VAL A 360 -3.49 -22.69 10.35
C VAL A 360 -4.56 -23.07 9.34
N ASP A 361 -5.78 -22.57 9.57
CA ASP A 361 -6.93 -22.84 8.71
C ASP A 361 -7.10 -21.76 7.61
N ASN A 362 -6.33 -20.67 7.68
CA ASN A 362 -6.38 -19.52 6.79
C ASN A 362 -7.79 -18.90 6.69
N THR A 363 -8.39 -18.67 7.85
CA THR A 363 -9.74 -18.12 8.02
C THR A 363 -9.76 -17.05 9.11
N PRO A 364 -10.82 -16.21 9.20
CA PRO A 364 -11.08 -15.47 10.42
C PRO A 364 -11.09 -16.40 11.65
N VAL A 365 -10.68 -15.88 12.80
CA VAL A 365 -10.73 -16.65 14.08
C VAL A 365 -12.17 -17.02 14.42
N LEU A 366 -12.36 -18.07 15.24
CA LEU A 366 -13.69 -18.60 15.54
C LEU A 366 -14.63 -17.56 16.19
N GLU A 367 -14.10 -16.69 17.05
CA GLU A 367 -14.86 -15.64 17.75
C GLU A 367 -14.98 -14.35 16.96
N ASP A 368 -14.51 -14.31 15.71
CA ASP A 368 -14.41 -13.08 14.92
C ASP A 368 -15.70 -12.28 14.91
N SER A 369 -15.63 -11.11 15.50
CA SER A 369 -16.67 -10.09 15.48
C SER A 369 -16.07 -8.72 15.81
N VAL A 370 -16.77 -7.65 15.48
CA VAL A 370 -16.36 -6.29 15.84
C VAL A 370 -16.25 -6.14 17.37
N GLU A 371 -17.13 -6.81 18.13
CA GLU A 371 -17.16 -6.80 19.58
C GLU A 371 -15.95 -7.54 20.18
N TRP A 372 -15.65 -8.74 19.69
CA TRP A 372 -14.51 -9.53 20.17
C TRP A 372 -13.18 -8.81 19.90
N ALA A 373 -12.96 -8.40 18.66
CA ALA A 373 -11.76 -7.66 18.30
C ALA A 373 -11.67 -6.34 19.07
N GLY A 374 -12.81 -5.64 19.20
CA GLY A 374 -12.90 -4.40 19.96
C GLY A 374 -12.50 -4.57 21.42
N ALA A 375 -12.93 -5.64 22.10
CA ALA A 375 -12.56 -5.91 23.48
C ALA A 375 -11.04 -6.12 23.64
N ARG A 376 -10.38 -6.81 22.69
CA ARG A 376 -8.92 -6.99 22.69
C ARG A 376 -8.18 -5.65 22.49
N LEU A 377 -8.63 -4.84 21.53
CA LEU A 377 -8.06 -3.52 21.30
C LEU A 377 -8.22 -2.59 22.53
N ASP A 378 -9.38 -2.62 23.17
CA ASP A 378 -9.64 -1.84 24.38
C ASP A 378 -8.76 -2.29 25.55
N ALA A 379 -8.53 -3.61 25.70
CA ALA A 379 -7.63 -4.16 26.71
C ALA A 379 -6.18 -3.67 26.49
N GLY A 380 -5.67 -3.75 25.26
CA GLY A 380 -4.33 -3.25 24.92
C GLY A 380 -4.18 -1.74 25.13
N LEU A 381 -5.18 -0.95 24.72
CA LEU A 381 -5.20 0.49 24.97
C LEU A 381 -5.20 0.83 26.45
N LEU A 382 -5.99 0.09 27.25
CA LEU A 382 -6.06 0.26 28.70
C LEU A 382 -4.71 -0.04 29.36
N GLU A 383 -4.08 -1.14 28.96
CA GLU A 383 -2.79 -1.55 29.51
C GLU A 383 -1.67 -0.55 29.18
N LEU A 384 -1.60 -0.09 27.93
CA LEU A 384 -0.68 0.99 27.54
C LEU A 384 -0.93 2.26 28.37
N LYS A 385 -2.18 2.69 28.47
CA LYS A 385 -2.57 3.89 29.22
C LYS A 385 -2.23 3.82 30.70
N GLN A 386 -2.49 2.68 31.35
CA GLN A 386 -2.17 2.45 32.77
C GLN A 386 -0.65 2.53 33.04
N ASN A 387 0.17 2.23 32.04
CA ASN A 387 1.61 2.34 32.10
C ASN A 387 2.17 3.68 31.57
N GLY A 388 1.30 4.67 31.28
CA GLY A 388 1.68 6.02 30.88
C GLY A 388 1.96 6.21 29.39
N TYR A 389 1.51 5.29 28.53
CA TYR A 389 1.69 5.37 27.08
C TYR A 389 0.37 5.59 26.36
N THR A 390 0.40 6.42 25.31
CA THR A 390 -0.75 6.64 24.41
C THR A 390 -0.27 6.39 22.97
N PRO A 391 -0.75 5.33 22.32
CA PRO A 391 -0.40 5.07 20.92
C PRO A 391 -1.07 6.10 20.01
N PHE A 392 -0.35 6.56 18.99
CA PHE A 392 -0.90 7.46 17.99
C PHE A 392 -1.51 6.72 16.80
N ALA A 393 -1.16 5.43 16.63
CA ALA A 393 -1.59 4.59 15.52
C ALA A 393 -1.75 3.13 15.96
N TRP A 394 -2.45 2.39 15.13
CA TRP A 394 -2.60 0.94 15.17
C TRP A 394 -1.72 0.26 14.13
N GLU A 395 -1.29 -0.94 14.42
CA GLU A 395 -0.66 -1.88 13.52
C GLU A 395 -1.15 -3.30 13.82
N THR A 396 -1.64 -3.98 12.81
CA THR A 396 -2.08 -5.37 12.91
C THR A 396 -0.87 -6.32 12.93
N PRO A 397 -0.77 -7.26 13.87
CA PRO A 397 0.22 -8.33 13.81
C PRO A 397 0.21 -9.03 12.45
N HIS A 398 1.39 -9.19 11.84
CA HIS A 398 1.59 -9.75 10.49
C HIS A 398 0.71 -9.12 9.39
N TYR A 399 0.14 -7.93 9.64
CA TYR A 399 -0.75 -7.19 8.71
C TYR A 399 -2.05 -7.91 8.34
N GLN A 400 -2.32 -9.10 8.90
CA GLN A 400 -3.49 -9.90 8.54
C GLN A 400 -4.52 -9.94 9.66
N SER A 401 -5.73 -9.56 9.31
CA SER A 401 -6.90 -9.62 10.20
C SER A 401 -8.17 -9.68 9.37
N SER A 402 -9.27 -10.08 10.01
CA SER A 402 -10.58 -10.10 9.38
C SER A 402 -11.13 -8.69 9.10
N PRO A 403 -12.11 -8.55 8.19
CA PRO A 403 -12.85 -7.29 8.02
C PRO A 403 -13.46 -6.75 9.31
N ASN A 404 -13.96 -7.63 10.20
CA ASN A 404 -14.53 -7.25 11.50
C ASN A 404 -13.47 -6.63 12.42
N SER A 405 -12.31 -7.25 12.50
CA SER A 405 -11.18 -6.74 13.26
C SER A 405 -10.68 -5.40 12.75
N ILE A 406 -10.63 -5.20 11.42
CA ILE A 406 -10.29 -3.90 10.83
C ILE A 406 -11.31 -2.83 11.22
N ARG A 407 -12.63 -3.12 11.15
CA ARG A 407 -13.68 -2.19 11.58
C ARG A 407 -13.58 -1.84 13.05
N ALA A 408 -13.25 -2.82 13.89
CA ALA A 408 -13.00 -2.58 15.32
C ALA A 408 -11.82 -1.61 15.54
N ALA A 409 -10.75 -1.77 14.77
CA ALA A 409 -9.59 -0.86 14.81
C ALA A 409 -9.94 0.56 14.32
N VAL A 410 -10.67 0.69 13.21
CA VAL A 410 -11.13 1.99 12.67
C VAL A 410 -11.91 2.82 13.69
N SER A 411 -12.73 2.17 14.52
CA SER A 411 -13.53 2.86 15.54
C SER A 411 -12.70 3.39 16.72
N ARG A 412 -11.46 2.92 16.89
CA ARG A 412 -10.58 3.23 18.04
C ARG A 412 -9.36 4.06 17.67
N PHE A 413 -8.85 3.87 16.47
CA PHE A 413 -7.62 4.52 15.99
C PHE A 413 -7.92 5.41 14.78
N LYS A 414 -7.50 6.67 14.84
CA LYS A 414 -7.61 7.60 13.71
C LYS A 414 -6.64 7.27 12.57
N THR A 415 -5.60 6.50 12.86
CA THR A 415 -4.51 6.24 11.93
C THR A 415 -4.01 4.82 12.13
N THR A 416 -3.75 4.13 11.03
CA THR A 416 -3.00 2.88 11.01
C THR A 416 -1.63 3.11 10.36
N TYR A 417 -0.62 2.35 10.73
CA TYR A 417 0.72 2.44 10.18
C TYR A 417 1.21 1.06 9.77
N GLN A 418 0.82 0.60 8.59
CA GLN A 418 0.97 -0.78 8.17
C GLN A 418 0.71 -0.96 6.66
N ARG A 419 0.95 -2.17 6.14
CA ARG A 419 0.28 -2.74 4.98
C ARG A 419 -1.09 -3.24 5.40
N VAL A 420 -2.01 -3.40 4.46
CA VAL A 420 -3.38 -3.85 4.76
C VAL A 420 -3.77 -4.97 3.81
N VAL A 421 -4.44 -5.99 4.33
CA VAL A 421 -5.09 -7.02 3.54
C VAL A 421 -6.57 -6.66 3.42
N TYR A 422 -7.07 -6.62 2.19
CA TYR A 422 -8.48 -6.33 1.86
C TYR A 422 -9.14 -7.59 1.33
N TYR A 423 -10.43 -7.73 1.60
CA TYR A 423 -11.22 -8.89 1.21
C TYR A 423 -12.42 -8.48 0.36
N THR A 424 -12.84 -9.35 -0.55
CA THR A 424 -14.01 -9.12 -1.41
C THR A 424 -15.34 -9.41 -0.72
N ASP A 425 -15.31 -9.94 0.50
CA ASP A 425 -16.49 -10.17 1.34
C ASP A 425 -16.15 -9.89 2.81
N ASP A 426 -17.18 -9.65 3.63
CA ASP A 426 -17.03 -9.41 5.06
C ASP A 426 -16.78 -10.70 5.86
N THR A 427 -17.16 -11.84 5.29
CA THR A 427 -16.92 -13.20 5.80
C THR A 427 -16.25 -14.02 4.70
N PRO A 428 -14.96 -13.78 4.40
CA PRO A 428 -14.33 -14.27 3.19
C PRO A 428 -14.20 -15.81 3.18
N ASP A 429 -14.68 -16.45 2.13
CA ASP A 429 -14.37 -17.83 1.81
C ASP A 429 -13.24 -17.88 0.76
N LEU A 430 -12.03 -18.13 1.23
CA LEU A 430 -10.82 -18.19 0.40
C LEU A 430 -10.56 -19.58 -0.19
N SER A 431 -11.45 -20.55 0.04
CA SER A 431 -11.27 -21.94 -0.38
C SER A 431 -11.16 -22.06 -1.90
N ALA A 432 -10.09 -22.69 -2.37
CA ALA A 432 -9.87 -22.93 -3.79
C ALA A 432 -10.93 -23.85 -4.42
N SER A 433 -11.65 -24.61 -3.61
CA SER A 433 -12.76 -25.49 -4.05
C SER A 433 -14.06 -24.72 -4.33
N ASN A 434 -14.19 -23.50 -3.80
CA ASN A 434 -15.35 -22.64 -4.07
C ASN A 434 -15.18 -21.94 -5.43
N PRO A 435 -16.03 -22.21 -6.44
CA PRO A 435 -15.94 -21.52 -7.73
C PRO A 435 -16.26 -20.01 -7.64
N ALA A 436 -16.96 -19.58 -6.59
CA ALA A 436 -17.27 -18.17 -6.30
C ALA A 436 -16.43 -17.61 -5.13
N ARG A 437 -15.25 -18.19 -4.93
CA ARG A 437 -14.36 -17.82 -3.81
C ARG A 437 -14.11 -16.32 -3.73
N ASP A 438 -13.82 -15.90 -2.51
CA ASP A 438 -13.34 -14.57 -2.25
C ASP A 438 -11.86 -14.42 -2.54
N PHE A 439 -11.42 -13.18 -2.61
CA PHE A 439 -10.03 -12.82 -2.75
C PHE A 439 -9.57 -11.99 -1.55
N ALA A 440 -8.40 -12.31 -1.06
CA ALA A 440 -7.64 -11.50 -0.14
C ALA A 440 -6.52 -10.81 -0.93
N VAL A 441 -6.44 -9.49 -0.86
CA VAL A 441 -5.42 -8.70 -1.57
C VAL A 441 -4.64 -7.84 -0.59
N GLY A 442 -3.35 -8.17 -0.40
CA GLY A 442 -2.43 -7.35 0.36
C GLY A 442 -2.04 -6.11 -0.46
N GLN A 443 -2.08 -4.94 0.17
CA GLN A 443 -1.70 -3.70 -0.49
C GLN A 443 -0.80 -2.85 0.41
N PHE A 444 0.30 -2.38 -0.15
CA PHE A 444 1.11 -1.31 0.41
C PHE A 444 0.89 -0.01 -0.35
N PHE A 445 1.17 1.10 0.30
CA PHE A 445 0.99 2.42 -0.30
C PHE A 445 2.31 3.19 -0.32
N PRO A 446 2.68 3.82 -1.43
CA PRO A 446 3.87 4.66 -1.48
C PRO A 446 3.66 6.03 -0.83
N TYR A 447 2.42 6.39 -0.48
CA TYR A 447 2.02 7.65 0.13
C TYR A 447 0.90 7.44 1.16
N VAL A 448 0.53 8.49 1.88
CA VAL A 448 -0.58 8.43 2.84
C VAL A 448 -1.91 8.21 2.12
N ILE A 449 -2.71 7.31 2.63
CA ILE A 449 -4.11 7.15 2.24
C ILE A 449 -4.98 7.81 3.31
N GLU A 450 -5.74 8.82 2.94
CA GLU A 450 -6.60 9.53 3.89
C GLU A 450 -7.85 8.73 4.23
N LYS A 451 -8.31 7.89 3.29
CA LYS A 451 -9.48 7.03 3.50
C LYS A 451 -9.41 5.80 2.58
N ASP A 452 -9.14 4.63 3.13
CA ASP A 452 -9.16 3.37 2.39
C ASP A 452 -10.58 2.77 2.27
N TYR A 453 -10.66 1.54 1.77
CA TYR A 453 -11.93 0.81 1.59
C TYR A 453 -12.70 0.62 2.90
N TYR A 454 -12.00 0.40 4.02
CA TYR A 454 -12.61 0.26 5.35
C TYR A 454 -12.78 1.59 6.09
N GLY A 455 -12.35 2.71 5.51
CA GLY A 455 -12.41 4.03 6.13
C GLY A 455 -11.20 4.38 6.99
N GLN A 456 -10.12 3.59 6.96
CA GLN A 456 -8.88 3.85 7.68
C GLN A 456 -8.09 4.98 7.02
N ARG A 457 -7.42 5.78 7.85
CA ARG A 457 -6.27 6.56 7.40
C ARG A 457 -5.01 5.73 7.56
N VAL A 458 -4.30 5.49 6.45
CA VAL A 458 -3.14 4.58 6.42
C VAL A 458 -1.85 5.35 6.15
N LEU A 459 -0.89 5.26 7.06
CA LEU A 459 0.48 5.70 6.82
C LEU A 459 1.23 4.62 6.04
N PRO A 460 2.06 5.04 5.08
CA PRO A 460 2.79 4.09 4.24
C PRO A 460 3.81 3.25 5.03
N GLU A 461 3.87 1.98 4.71
CA GLU A 461 4.97 1.07 4.98
C GLU A 461 5.26 0.34 3.67
N ASN A 462 6.22 0.81 2.92
CA ASN A 462 6.40 0.45 1.51
C ASN A 462 7.77 -0.12 1.15
N LEU A 463 8.73 -0.13 2.08
CA LEU A 463 10.04 -0.70 1.81
C LEU A 463 10.21 -2.12 2.36
N GLY A 464 9.45 -2.50 3.39
CA GLY A 464 9.65 -3.72 4.17
C GLY A 464 10.69 -3.53 5.27
N ASN A 465 11.35 -4.61 5.64
CA ASN A 465 12.34 -4.69 6.70
C ASN A 465 13.58 -5.46 6.23
N ILE A 466 14.64 -5.39 7.03
CA ILE A 466 15.82 -6.23 6.84
C ILE A 466 15.51 -7.60 7.47
N GLU A 467 15.74 -8.66 6.69
CA GLU A 467 15.63 -10.05 7.14
C GLU A 467 16.95 -10.76 6.93
N TYR A 468 17.26 -11.69 7.82
CA TYR A 468 18.44 -12.52 7.76
C TYR A 468 18.04 -13.99 7.73
N ASP A 469 18.70 -14.76 6.87
CA ASP A 469 18.68 -16.21 6.95
C ASP A 469 19.38 -16.63 8.24
N ILE A 470 18.61 -17.17 9.16
CA ILE A 470 19.08 -17.75 10.43
C ILE A 470 18.63 -19.21 10.55
N SER A 471 18.53 -19.89 9.42
CA SER A 471 18.04 -21.28 9.35
C SER A 471 18.83 -22.26 10.22
N ASP A 472 20.07 -21.94 10.60
CA ASP A 472 20.86 -22.67 11.58
C ASP A 472 20.27 -22.57 13.01
N ILE A 473 19.50 -21.52 13.31
CA ILE A 473 18.85 -21.26 14.61
C ILE A 473 17.36 -21.54 14.52
N ASP A 474 16.72 -21.02 13.49
CA ASP A 474 15.30 -21.20 13.16
C ASP A 474 15.17 -21.65 11.70
N PRO A 475 14.90 -22.95 11.44
CA PRO A 475 14.80 -23.49 10.08
C PRO A 475 13.74 -22.83 9.20
N THR A 476 12.78 -22.12 9.78
CA THR A 476 11.74 -21.41 9.04
C THR A 476 12.19 -20.03 8.55
N SER A 477 13.21 -19.46 9.18
CA SER A 477 13.82 -18.17 8.81
C SER A 477 14.97 -18.37 7.82
N ASN A 478 14.64 -18.78 6.60
CA ASN A 478 15.59 -19.14 5.52
C ASN A 478 15.63 -18.10 4.39
N PHE A 479 15.28 -16.86 4.67
CA PHE A 479 15.13 -15.79 3.69
C PHE A 479 15.99 -14.58 4.05
N ASN A 480 16.73 -14.06 3.08
CA ASN A 480 17.46 -12.80 3.21
C ASN A 480 16.76 -11.68 2.46
N TYR A 481 16.52 -10.56 3.14
CA TYR A 481 16.12 -9.29 2.53
C TYR A 481 16.99 -8.17 3.07
N THR A 482 17.88 -7.66 2.23
CA THR A 482 19.03 -6.88 2.70
C THR A 482 18.74 -5.38 2.74
N TRP A 483 19.60 -4.61 3.42
CA TRP A 483 19.55 -3.14 3.37
C TRP A 483 19.71 -2.60 1.93
N GLN A 484 20.39 -3.33 1.04
CA GLN A 484 20.51 -2.99 -0.39
C GLN A 484 19.17 -3.10 -1.10
N ASP A 485 18.37 -4.11 -0.76
CA ASP A 485 17.03 -4.29 -1.30
C ASP A 485 16.11 -3.13 -0.91
N LEU A 486 16.11 -2.77 0.37
CA LEU A 486 15.33 -1.62 0.86
C LEU A 486 15.80 -0.31 0.22
N ARG A 487 17.13 -0.11 0.06
CA ARG A 487 17.67 1.03 -0.68
C ARG A 487 17.17 1.05 -2.13
N LEU A 488 17.15 -0.10 -2.80
CA LEU A 488 16.66 -0.21 -4.17
C LEU A 488 15.16 0.09 -4.24
N ASN A 489 14.36 -0.42 -3.30
CA ASN A 489 12.94 -0.09 -3.17
C ASN A 489 12.73 1.42 -3.02
N ALA A 490 13.47 2.05 -2.12
CA ALA A 490 13.42 3.51 -1.92
C ALA A 490 13.80 4.27 -3.22
N ASN A 491 14.84 3.82 -3.93
CA ASN A 491 15.24 4.44 -5.19
C ASN A 491 14.17 4.30 -6.29
N MET A 492 13.49 3.16 -6.38
CA MET A 492 12.37 2.96 -7.31
C MET A 492 11.15 3.78 -6.91
N GLY A 493 10.83 3.83 -5.62
CA GLY A 493 9.71 4.62 -5.08
C GLY A 493 9.77 6.11 -5.39
N LYS A 494 10.96 6.66 -5.76
CA LYS A 494 11.11 8.07 -6.17
C LYS A 494 10.37 8.44 -7.46
N VAL A 495 9.86 7.50 -8.23
CA VAL A 495 9.00 7.79 -9.38
C VAL A 495 7.67 8.43 -8.93
N VAL A 496 7.21 8.11 -7.73
CA VAL A 496 6.01 8.69 -7.12
C VAL A 496 6.36 10.05 -6.53
N ARG A 497 5.69 11.11 -7.01
CA ARG A 497 6.08 12.53 -6.76
C ARG A 497 6.04 12.97 -5.30
N ASP A 498 5.22 12.35 -4.48
CA ASP A 498 5.10 12.62 -3.03
C ASP A 498 5.27 11.34 -2.19
N GLY A 499 5.99 10.38 -2.76
CA GLY A 499 6.25 9.07 -2.19
C GLY A 499 7.10 9.11 -0.92
N PHE A 500 6.89 8.12 -0.08
CA PHE A 500 7.66 7.86 1.13
C PHE A 500 8.70 6.77 0.93
N ALA A 501 9.72 6.77 1.78
CA ALA A 501 10.57 5.64 2.09
C ALA A 501 10.28 5.27 3.55
N SER A 502 9.39 4.33 3.77
CA SER A 502 8.97 3.90 5.10
C SER A 502 9.26 2.43 5.29
N PHE A 503 9.99 2.11 6.36
CA PHE A 503 10.42 0.77 6.69
C PHE A 503 10.32 0.51 8.19
N PHE A 504 10.31 -0.78 8.53
CA PHE A 504 10.45 -1.20 9.91
C PHE A 504 11.74 -1.99 10.14
N PHE A 505 12.06 -2.21 11.41
CA PHE A 505 13.24 -2.96 11.82
C PHE A 505 12.96 -3.66 13.15
N HIS A 506 13.26 -4.95 13.20
CA HIS A 506 13.12 -5.74 14.41
C HIS A 506 14.34 -5.55 15.32
N PRO A 507 14.17 -5.05 16.56
CA PRO A 507 15.28 -4.87 17.49
C PRO A 507 16.01 -6.15 17.85
N PHE A 508 15.38 -7.32 17.75
CA PHE A 508 16.00 -8.61 18.05
C PHE A 508 17.17 -8.95 17.10
N TRP A 509 17.22 -8.35 15.88
CA TRP A 509 18.39 -8.48 15.01
C TRP A 509 19.71 -7.93 15.59
N LEU A 510 19.63 -7.22 16.73
CA LEU A 510 20.81 -6.76 17.47
C LEU A 510 21.15 -7.69 18.64
N ASP A 511 20.41 -8.76 18.84
CA ASP A 511 20.71 -9.74 19.88
C ASP A 511 22.04 -10.43 19.57
N PRO A 512 23.02 -10.42 20.50
CA PRO A 512 24.29 -11.09 20.31
C PRO A 512 24.17 -12.60 20.08
N GLU A 513 23.12 -13.23 20.60
CA GLU A 513 22.88 -14.67 20.44
C GLU A 513 22.51 -15.05 19.01
N ILE A 514 21.87 -14.15 18.27
CA ILE A 514 21.55 -14.34 16.84
C ILE A 514 22.77 -14.07 15.95
N GLY A 515 23.67 -13.17 16.37
CA GLY A 515 24.95 -12.94 15.70
C GLY A 515 24.89 -12.21 14.36
N THR A 516 23.79 -11.52 14.03
CA THR A 516 23.64 -10.81 12.75
C THR A 516 24.34 -9.43 12.76
N PRO A 517 24.65 -8.87 11.57
CA PRO A 517 25.22 -7.51 11.47
C PRO A 517 24.17 -6.40 11.66
N GLY A 518 23.03 -6.67 12.30
CA GLY A 518 21.83 -5.84 12.37
C GLY A 518 22.07 -4.34 12.56
N MET A 519 22.89 -3.93 13.56
CA MET A 519 23.18 -2.51 13.78
C MET A 519 23.99 -1.87 12.64
N ALA A 520 24.90 -2.61 12.03
CA ALA A 520 25.70 -2.09 10.93
C ALA A 520 24.81 -1.87 9.69
N ASP A 521 23.93 -2.84 9.39
CA ASP A 521 23.04 -2.77 8.24
C ASP A 521 21.91 -1.75 8.43
N PHE A 522 21.38 -1.61 9.64
CA PHE A 522 20.46 -0.53 9.98
C PHE A 522 21.10 0.87 9.71
N ARG A 523 22.35 1.07 10.13
CA ARG A 523 23.09 2.32 9.86
C ARG A 523 23.32 2.54 8.37
N ARG A 524 23.66 1.48 7.62
CA ARG A 524 23.85 1.54 6.15
C ARG A 524 22.57 1.94 5.46
N LEU A 525 21.42 1.36 5.86
CA LEU A 525 20.12 1.67 5.31
C LEU A 525 19.73 3.14 5.55
N VAL A 526 19.82 3.62 6.79
CA VAL A 526 19.51 5.02 7.12
C VAL A 526 20.38 5.98 6.30
N ASN A 527 21.69 5.73 6.22
CA ASN A 527 22.61 6.54 5.40
C ASN A 527 22.25 6.50 3.91
N ALA A 528 21.81 5.34 3.41
CA ALA A 528 21.42 5.19 2.01
C ALA A 528 20.14 5.97 1.68
N ILE A 529 19.17 6.00 2.60
CA ILE A 529 17.94 6.79 2.46
C ILE A 529 18.25 8.29 2.49
N ASP A 530 19.15 8.74 3.37
CA ASP A 530 19.65 10.12 3.39
C ASP A 530 20.30 10.49 2.04
N ALA A 531 21.18 9.62 1.53
CA ALA A 531 21.88 9.83 0.26
C ALA A 531 20.93 9.89 -0.95
N LEU A 532 19.76 9.26 -0.87
CA LEU A 532 18.69 9.37 -1.87
C LEU A 532 17.91 10.68 -1.76
N GLY A 533 18.16 11.52 -0.73
CA GLY A 533 17.53 12.82 -0.54
C GLY A 533 16.12 12.76 0.04
N TYR A 534 15.78 11.70 0.77
CA TYR A 534 14.56 11.66 1.56
C TYR A 534 14.71 12.49 2.83
N ARG A 535 13.61 13.11 3.27
CA ARG A 535 13.54 13.87 4.52
C ARG A 535 12.80 13.08 5.58
N TRP A 536 13.43 12.82 6.71
CA TRP A 536 12.80 12.14 7.84
C TRP A 536 11.68 12.99 8.45
N VAL A 537 10.59 12.34 8.79
CA VAL A 537 9.41 12.98 9.39
C VAL A 537 8.87 12.16 10.56
N ASP A 538 8.29 12.84 11.54
CA ASP A 538 7.57 12.21 12.65
C ASP A 538 6.23 11.65 12.13
N ALA A 539 6.09 10.33 12.16
CA ALA A 539 4.90 9.64 11.67
C ALA A 539 3.61 10.13 12.37
N SER A 540 3.70 10.47 13.67
CA SER A 540 2.55 10.99 14.43
C SER A 540 2.09 12.39 14.00
N ARG A 541 2.87 13.07 13.16
CA ARG A 541 2.62 14.44 12.67
C ARG A 541 2.45 14.52 11.15
N VAL A 542 2.45 13.39 10.47
CA VAL A 542 2.20 13.37 9.03
C VAL A 542 0.78 13.82 8.77
N GLY A 543 0.62 14.97 8.13
CA GLY A 543 -0.68 15.51 7.71
C GLY A 543 -1.12 14.98 6.35
N ALA A 544 -2.30 15.43 5.91
CA ALA A 544 -2.81 15.18 4.58
C ALA A 544 -1.84 15.66 3.48
N PRO A 545 -1.90 15.09 2.26
CA PRO A 545 -1.15 15.56 1.12
C PRO A 545 -1.34 17.07 0.89
N GLN A 546 -0.26 17.77 0.62
CA GLN A 546 -0.31 19.21 0.39
C GLN A 546 -0.44 19.49 -1.11
N PRO A 547 -1.36 20.35 -1.54
CA PRO A 547 -1.47 20.73 -2.95
C PRO A 547 -0.16 21.39 -3.43
N ALA A 548 0.15 21.20 -4.72
CA ALA A 548 1.20 21.96 -5.38
C ALA A 548 0.71 23.39 -5.58
N ASN A 549 1.55 24.37 -5.18
CA ASN A 549 1.27 25.79 -5.42
C ASN A 549 1.44 26.12 -6.90
#